data_2ea46595bee8c8f6e8615da8f3beca77
#
_entry.id   2ea46595bee8c8f6e8615da8f3beca77
#
_cell.length_a   1.000
_cell.length_b   1.000
_cell.length_c   1.000
_cell.angle_alpha   90.00
_cell.angle_beta   90.00
_cell.angle_gamma   90.00
#
_symmetry.space_group_name_H-M   'P 1'
#
loop_
_entity.id
_entity.type
_entity.pdbx_description
1 polymer ?
#
loop_
_entity_poly.entity_id
_entity_poly.type
_entity_poly.pdbx_seq_one_letter_code
_entity_poly.pdbx_strand_id
1 'polypeptide(L)'
;INAGDIVRGRIGWQEYGLLDVTSAHLVNPDYGPISTSIGVLGMPGLTAYFGLLDVCEPKPGDTVVVSSASGAVGAVVGQIAKIGGCRVIGIAGSDEKGSYVVDELGFDAGINYKAENVSEALGLVAPDGVDCYFDNVGGPITEAVMEHLAMYSRTVICGRISEYNESEPSMGPRI
;
A
#
# COMPACT_ATOMS: atom_id res chain seq x y z
N ILE A 1 18.80 26.71 -3.11
CA ILE A 1 18.42 26.09 -4.41
C ILE A 1 18.99 26.97 -5.50
N ASN A 2 19.72 26.37 -6.43
CA ASN A 2 20.40 27.03 -7.52
C ASN A 2 19.89 26.48 -8.86
N ALA A 3 20.18 27.18 -9.95
CA ALA A 3 19.91 26.66 -11.29
C ALA A 3 20.70 25.36 -11.52
N GLY A 4 20.02 24.31 -11.96
CA GLY A 4 20.58 22.98 -12.15
C GLY A 4 20.31 22.01 -10.99
N ASP A 5 19.87 22.49 -9.84
CA ASP A 5 19.47 21.61 -8.74
C ASP A 5 18.22 20.79 -9.11
N ILE A 6 18.19 19.52 -8.68
CA ILE A 6 17.02 18.68 -8.81
C ILE A 6 16.17 18.87 -7.57
N VAL A 7 14.90 19.22 -7.79
CA VAL A 7 13.96 19.46 -6.68
C VAL A 7 12.66 18.71 -6.91
N ARG A 8 11.97 18.36 -5.81
CA ARG A 8 10.58 17.89 -5.81
C ARG A 8 9.68 18.97 -5.22
N GLY A 9 8.47 19.09 -5.76
CA GLY A 9 7.46 20.04 -5.30
C GLY A 9 6.15 19.84 -6.04
N ARG A 10 5.12 20.57 -5.65
CA ARG A 10 3.79 20.49 -6.26
C ARG A 10 3.61 21.64 -7.24
N ILE A 11 3.79 21.37 -8.52
CA ILE A 11 3.59 22.34 -9.62
C ILE A 11 2.40 21.98 -10.53
N GLY A 12 1.65 20.91 -10.22
CA GLY A 12 0.61 20.37 -11.09
C GLY A 12 1.17 19.53 -12.24
N TRP A 13 0.30 19.16 -13.18
CA TRP A 13 0.67 18.38 -14.37
C TRP A 13 1.06 19.34 -15.49
N GLN A 14 2.33 19.68 -15.59
CA GLN A 14 2.87 20.62 -16.57
C GLN A 14 4.38 20.41 -16.74
N GLU A 15 4.92 20.83 -17.88
CA GLU A 15 6.35 20.71 -18.18
C GLU A 15 7.19 21.74 -17.43
N TYR A 16 6.64 22.93 -17.21
CA TYR A 16 7.29 24.05 -16.51
C TYR A 16 6.30 24.67 -15.52
N GLY A 17 6.78 25.08 -14.37
CA GLY A 17 5.94 25.71 -13.34
C GLY A 17 6.73 26.61 -12.43
N LEU A 18 6.02 27.46 -11.71
CA LEU A 18 6.58 28.27 -10.63
C LEU A 18 6.32 27.57 -9.30
N LEU A 19 7.36 27.45 -8.50
CA LEU A 19 7.31 26.86 -7.19
C LEU A 19 7.97 27.80 -6.18
N ASP A 20 7.31 28.04 -5.06
CA ASP A 20 7.95 28.76 -3.97
C ASP A 20 9.11 27.93 -3.40
N VAL A 21 10.26 28.58 -3.19
CA VAL A 21 11.48 27.92 -2.73
C VAL A 21 11.29 27.21 -1.37
N THR A 22 10.38 27.70 -0.54
CA THR A 22 10.06 27.10 0.76
C THR A 22 9.30 25.78 0.64
N SER A 23 8.65 25.55 -0.52
CA SER A 23 7.92 24.33 -0.86
C SER A 23 8.73 23.36 -1.72
N ALA A 24 9.92 23.77 -2.14
CA ALA A 24 10.82 22.95 -2.93
C ALA A 24 11.78 22.16 -2.05
N HIS A 25 11.87 20.86 -2.28
CA HIS A 25 12.76 19.96 -1.53
C HIS A 25 13.87 19.49 -2.46
N LEU A 26 15.12 19.73 -2.10
CA LEU A 26 16.28 19.21 -2.82
C LEU A 26 16.24 17.68 -2.85
N VAL A 27 16.52 17.13 -4.03
CA VAL A 27 16.68 15.68 -4.23
C VAL A 27 18.17 15.39 -4.30
N ASN A 28 18.65 14.51 -3.42
CA ASN A 28 20.01 14.02 -3.48
C ASN A 28 20.10 12.80 -4.41
N PRO A 29 20.77 12.91 -5.57
CA PRO A 29 20.90 11.80 -6.53
C PRO A 29 21.75 10.63 -6.00
N ASP A 30 22.54 10.83 -4.93
CA ASP A 30 23.38 9.78 -4.34
C ASP A 30 22.54 8.71 -3.59
N TYR A 31 21.28 9.03 -3.25
CA TYR A 31 20.38 8.07 -2.58
C TYR A 31 19.73 7.06 -3.54
N GLY A 32 19.96 7.21 -4.85
CA GLY A 32 19.44 6.32 -5.89
C GLY A 32 18.80 7.09 -7.05
N PRO A 33 18.10 6.41 -7.94
CA PRO A 33 17.42 7.05 -9.07
C PRO A 33 16.52 8.19 -8.57
N ILE A 34 16.57 9.35 -9.24
CA ILE A 34 15.83 10.56 -8.81
C ILE A 34 14.33 10.33 -8.69
N SER A 35 13.76 9.39 -9.45
CA SER A 35 12.34 8.99 -9.37
C SER A 35 11.94 8.43 -8.01
N THR A 36 12.87 7.88 -7.24
CA THR A 36 12.60 7.38 -5.87
C THR A 36 12.13 8.50 -4.94
N SER A 37 12.50 9.75 -5.20
CA SER A 37 12.11 10.92 -4.41
C SER A 37 10.60 11.22 -4.44
N ILE A 38 9.88 10.71 -5.45
CA ILE A 38 8.41 10.78 -5.53
C ILE A 38 7.75 9.42 -5.29
N GLY A 39 8.53 8.37 -5.10
CA GLY A 39 8.12 6.99 -4.78
C GLY A 39 8.49 6.61 -3.34
N VAL A 40 9.39 5.62 -3.21
CA VAL A 40 9.79 5.03 -1.91
C VAL A 40 10.46 6.03 -0.95
N LEU A 41 11.19 7.01 -1.45
CA LEU A 41 11.77 8.10 -0.64
C LEU A 41 10.88 9.36 -0.61
N GLY A 42 9.66 9.27 -1.12
CA GLY A 42 8.67 10.32 -1.17
C GLY A 42 7.42 10.00 -0.35
N MET A 43 6.31 10.62 -0.75
CA MET A 43 5.02 10.48 -0.06
C MET A 43 4.51 9.02 0.01
N PRO A 44 4.60 8.20 -1.05
CA PRO A 44 4.18 6.80 -0.97
C PRO A 44 4.96 5.99 0.07
N GLY A 45 6.29 6.16 0.12
CA GLY A 45 7.11 5.48 1.11
C GLY A 45 6.86 5.94 2.55
N LEU A 46 6.69 7.26 2.76
CA LEU A 46 6.33 7.80 4.08
C LEU A 46 4.95 7.29 4.52
N THR A 47 3.97 7.24 3.61
CA THR A 47 2.64 6.70 3.88
C THR A 47 2.71 5.24 4.30
N ALA A 48 3.49 4.43 3.57
CA ALA A 48 3.70 3.02 3.89
C ALA A 48 4.38 2.85 5.26
N TYR A 49 5.44 3.59 5.50
CA TYR A 49 6.24 3.50 6.72
C TYR A 49 5.41 3.83 7.97
N PHE A 50 4.83 5.03 8.02
CA PHE A 50 4.06 5.46 9.19
C PHE A 50 2.74 4.69 9.34
N GLY A 51 2.02 4.45 8.24
CA GLY A 51 0.79 3.67 8.28
C GLY A 51 1.01 2.25 8.80
N LEU A 52 2.08 1.59 8.38
CA LEU A 52 2.37 0.24 8.83
C LEU A 52 2.95 0.23 10.26
N LEU A 53 3.99 1.02 10.52
CA LEU A 53 4.76 0.89 11.76
C LEU A 53 4.14 1.64 12.95
N ASP A 54 3.51 2.80 12.72
CA ASP A 54 2.95 3.62 13.80
C ASP A 54 1.45 3.36 14.03
N VAL A 55 0.74 2.81 13.06
CA VAL A 55 -0.72 2.56 13.18
C VAL A 55 -1.03 1.06 13.25
N CYS A 56 -0.51 0.26 12.34
CA CYS A 56 -0.67 -1.19 12.40
C CYS A 56 0.20 -1.86 13.46
N GLU A 57 1.40 -1.35 13.71
CA GLU A 57 2.36 -1.90 14.67
C GLU A 57 2.54 -3.43 14.55
N PRO A 58 2.84 -3.97 13.34
CA PRO A 58 2.92 -5.40 13.16
C PRO A 58 4.10 -6.00 13.92
N LYS A 59 3.92 -7.21 14.41
CA LYS A 59 4.95 -7.97 15.13
C LYS A 59 5.48 -9.10 14.25
N PRO A 60 6.71 -9.57 14.46
CA PRO A 60 7.21 -10.77 13.79
C PRO A 60 6.24 -11.94 13.95
N GLY A 61 5.87 -12.56 12.85
CA GLY A 61 4.88 -13.65 12.80
C GLY A 61 3.45 -13.21 12.50
N ASP A 62 3.11 -11.90 12.63
CA ASP A 62 1.79 -11.40 12.25
C ASP A 62 1.52 -11.63 10.76
N THR A 63 0.26 -11.89 10.42
CA THR A 63 -0.24 -11.93 9.05
C THR A 63 -0.70 -10.52 8.63
N VAL A 64 -0.02 -9.95 7.64
CA VAL A 64 -0.31 -8.64 7.07
C VAL A 64 -0.96 -8.81 5.70
N VAL A 65 -2.17 -8.30 5.53
CA VAL A 65 -2.85 -8.22 4.22
C VAL A 65 -2.75 -6.81 3.69
N VAL A 66 -2.44 -6.67 2.40
CA VAL A 66 -2.29 -5.37 1.73
C VAL A 66 -3.17 -5.34 0.49
N SER A 67 -4.15 -4.43 0.43
CA SER A 67 -4.91 -4.18 -0.80
C SER A 67 -4.15 -3.24 -1.74
N SER A 68 -4.37 -3.37 -3.05
CA SER A 68 -3.56 -2.69 -4.08
C SER A 68 -2.05 -2.95 -3.90
N ALA A 69 -1.70 -4.22 -3.65
CA ALA A 69 -0.38 -4.65 -3.20
C ALA A 69 0.76 -4.32 -4.17
N SER A 70 0.50 -4.28 -5.48
CA SER A 70 1.49 -3.91 -6.51
C SER A 70 1.59 -2.40 -6.75
N GLY A 71 0.80 -1.58 -6.02
CA GLY A 71 0.79 -0.12 -6.13
C GLY A 71 1.94 0.55 -5.39
N ALA A 72 2.10 1.86 -5.60
CA ALA A 72 3.22 2.63 -5.06
C ALA A 72 3.34 2.60 -3.52
N VAL A 73 2.23 2.53 -2.81
CA VAL A 73 2.20 2.38 -1.34
C VAL A 73 2.24 0.91 -0.96
N GLY A 74 1.35 0.08 -1.54
CA GLY A 74 1.20 -1.32 -1.16
C GLY A 74 2.47 -2.15 -1.33
N ALA A 75 3.21 -1.94 -2.42
CA ALA A 75 4.49 -2.60 -2.66
C ALA A 75 5.54 -2.30 -1.57
N VAL A 76 5.55 -1.08 -1.05
CA VAL A 76 6.46 -0.69 0.03
C VAL A 76 5.99 -1.25 1.37
N VAL A 77 4.68 -1.19 1.66
CA VAL A 77 4.09 -1.77 2.88
C VAL A 77 4.49 -3.23 3.05
N GLY A 78 4.27 -4.04 2.01
CA GLY A 78 4.54 -5.47 2.12
C GLY A 78 6.02 -5.78 2.29
N GLN A 79 6.91 -5.06 1.61
CA GLN A 79 8.35 -5.24 1.79
C GLN A 79 8.81 -4.85 3.21
N ILE A 80 8.31 -3.75 3.77
CA ILE A 80 8.60 -3.38 5.16
C ILE A 80 8.08 -4.45 6.12
N ALA A 81 6.87 -4.97 5.90
CA ALA A 81 6.31 -6.06 6.71
C ALA A 81 7.16 -7.34 6.62
N LYS A 82 7.65 -7.70 5.42
CA LYS A 82 8.59 -8.82 5.23
C LYS A 82 9.90 -8.63 6.00
N ILE A 83 10.49 -7.43 5.93
CA ILE A 83 11.68 -7.08 6.72
C ILE A 83 11.41 -7.22 8.23
N GLY A 84 10.18 -6.88 8.67
CA GLY A 84 9.72 -7.04 10.04
C GLY A 84 9.42 -8.49 10.45
N GLY A 85 9.60 -9.48 9.57
CA GLY A 85 9.36 -10.90 9.87
C GLY A 85 7.89 -11.31 9.83
N CYS A 86 7.05 -10.54 9.15
CA CYS A 86 5.62 -10.85 8.98
C CYS A 86 5.38 -11.82 7.81
N ARG A 87 4.25 -12.52 7.87
CA ARG A 87 3.65 -13.17 6.70
C ARG A 87 2.84 -12.13 5.93
N VAL A 88 3.07 -11.99 4.63
CA VAL A 88 2.46 -10.93 3.81
C VAL A 88 1.65 -11.49 2.67
N ILE A 89 0.40 -11.05 2.56
CA ILE A 89 -0.54 -11.45 1.51
C ILE A 89 -0.94 -10.18 0.74
N GLY A 90 -0.75 -10.21 -0.58
CA GLY A 90 -1.08 -9.09 -1.46
C GLY A 90 -2.36 -9.33 -2.23
N ILE A 91 -3.27 -8.34 -2.25
CA ILE A 91 -4.46 -8.36 -3.12
C ILE A 91 -4.21 -7.42 -4.30
N ALA A 92 -4.31 -7.96 -5.52
CA ALA A 92 -4.03 -7.25 -6.77
C ALA A 92 -5.09 -7.56 -7.84
N GLY A 93 -5.07 -6.85 -8.96
CA GLY A 93 -6.13 -6.94 -9.98
C GLY A 93 -5.74 -7.71 -11.24
N SER A 94 -4.70 -8.52 -11.20
CA SER A 94 -4.36 -9.48 -12.26
C SER A 94 -3.38 -10.54 -11.75
N ASP A 95 -3.30 -11.68 -12.42
CA ASP A 95 -2.35 -12.76 -12.09
C ASP A 95 -0.90 -12.28 -12.21
N GLU A 96 -0.60 -11.49 -13.23
CA GLU A 96 0.74 -10.88 -13.41
C GLU A 96 1.15 -10.03 -12.19
N LYS A 97 0.21 -9.23 -11.66
CA LYS A 97 0.47 -8.43 -10.44
C LYS A 97 0.56 -9.29 -9.20
N GLY A 98 -0.21 -10.38 -9.14
CA GLY A 98 -0.11 -11.40 -8.09
C GLY A 98 1.27 -12.06 -8.09
N SER A 99 1.74 -12.52 -9.25
CA SER A 99 3.08 -13.07 -9.41
C SER A 99 4.18 -12.05 -9.07
N TYR A 100 4.04 -10.82 -9.55
CA TYR A 100 5.01 -9.75 -9.25
C TYR A 100 5.19 -9.52 -7.73
N VAL A 101 4.11 -9.47 -6.97
CA VAL A 101 4.25 -9.25 -5.51
C VAL A 101 4.89 -10.45 -4.81
N VAL A 102 4.68 -11.67 -5.29
CA VAL A 102 5.28 -12.88 -4.73
C VAL A 102 6.74 -13.01 -5.17
N ASP A 103 6.98 -13.01 -6.47
CA ASP A 103 8.26 -13.38 -7.05
C ASP A 103 9.31 -12.28 -6.93
N GLU A 104 8.90 -11.00 -7.04
CA GLU A 104 9.81 -9.85 -7.03
C GLU A 104 9.83 -9.11 -5.68
N LEU A 105 8.67 -9.01 -5.00
CA LEU A 105 8.57 -8.26 -3.74
C LEU A 105 8.66 -9.15 -2.50
N GLY A 106 8.65 -10.48 -2.68
CA GLY A 106 8.84 -11.46 -1.61
C GLY A 106 7.62 -11.64 -0.69
N PHE A 107 6.41 -11.34 -1.17
CA PHE A 107 5.19 -11.65 -0.43
C PHE A 107 4.97 -13.17 -0.38
N ASP A 108 4.25 -13.64 0.62
CA ASP A 108 4.01 -15.08 0.80
C ASP A 108 2.85 -15.59 -0.06
N ALA A 109 1.92 -14.72 -0.45
CA ALA A 109 0.82 -15.04 -1.37
C ALA A 109 0.30 -13.80 -2.10
N GLY A 110 -0.26 -14.03 -3.29
CA GLY A 110 -0.97 -13.02 -4.08
C GLY A 110 -2.38 -13.51 -4.40
N ILE A 111 -3.38 -12.62 -4.26
CA ILE A 111 -4.79 -12.88 -4.57
C ILE A 111 -5.21 -11.96 -5.70
N ASN A 112 -5.75 -12.54 -6.78
CA ASN A 112 -6.35 -11.77 -7.88
C ASN A 112 -7.85 -11.58 -7.65
N TYR A 113 -8.25 -10.42 -7.10
CA TYR A 113 -9.64 -10.13 -6.77
C TYR A 113 -10.61 -10.11 -7.97
N LYS A 114 -10.10 -10.13 -9.20
CA LYS A 114 -10.91 -10.20 -10.42
C LYS A 114 -11.17 -11.63 -10.90
N ALA A 115 -10.34 -12.57 -10.51
CA ALA A 115 -10.40 -13.95 -10.96
C ALA A 115 -10.94 -14.90 -9.87
N GLU A 116 -10.82 -14.53 -8.61
CA GLU A 116 -11.18 -15.39 -7.48
C GLU A 116 -11.95 -14.64 -6.39
N ASN A 117 -12.65 -15.40 -5.55
CA ASN A 117 -13.33 -14.85 -4.38
C ASN A 117 -12.29 -14.55 -3.30
N VAL A 118 -12.17 -13.27 -2.92
CA VAL A 118 -11.16 -12.80 -1.97
C VAL A 118 -11.32 -13.45 -0.60
N SER A 119 -12.56 -13.59 -0.09
CA SER A 119 -12.81 -14.20 1.22
C SER A 119 -12.43 -15.69 1.23
N GLU A 120 -12.82 -16.46 0.19
CA GLU A 120 -12.42 -17.87 0.08
C GLU A 120 -10.90 -18.04 -0.03
N ALA A 121 -10.25 -17.20 -0.85
CA ALA A 121 -8.79 -17.23 -1.00
C ALA A 121 -8.07 -16.89 0.31
N LEU A 122 -8.56 -15.87 1.05
CA LEU A 122 -8.01 -15.52 2.37
C LEU A 122 -8.17 -16.66 3.38
N GLY A 123 -9.30 -17.37 3.38
CA GLY A 123 -9.51 -18.54 4.24
C GLY A 123 -8.46 -19.64 4.01
N LEU A 124 -7.92 -19.74 2.80
CA LEU A 124 -6.87 -20.72 2.48
C LEU A 124 -5.47 -20.25 2.84
N VAL A 125 -5.16 -18.96 2.59
CA VAL A 125 -3.79 -18.44 2.76
C VAL A 125 -3.55 -17.75 4.10
N ALA A 126 -4.60 -17.45 4.86
CA ALA A 126 -4.55 -16.88 6.21
C ALA A 126 -5.47 -17.63 7.17
N PRO A 127 -5.27 -18.96 7.39
CA PRO A 127 -6.19 -19.78 8.19
C PRO A 127 -6.28 -19.35 9.66
N ASP A 128 -5.25 -18.70 10.19
CA ASP A 128 -5.21 -18.19 11.57
C ASP A 128 -5.75 -16.75 11.69
N GLY A 129 -6.18 -16.17 10.57
CA GLY A 129 -6.70 -14.81 10.47
C GLY A 129 -5.67 -13.75 10.08
N VAL A 130 -6.16 -12.52 9.98
CA VAL A 130 -5.41 -11.33 9.55
C VAL A 130 -5.15 -10.44 10.76
N ASP A 131 -3.89 -10.25 11.14
CA ASP A 131 -3.51 -9.41 12.28
C ASP A 131 -3.45 -7.93 11.91
N CYS A 132 -2.99 -7.63 10.70
CA CYS A 132 -2.89 -6.28 10.17
C CYS A 132 -3.47 -6.20 8.75
N TYR A 133 -4.39 -5.27 8.53
CA TYR A 133 -4.89 -4.95 7.20
C TYR A 133 -4.50 -3.53 6.80
N PHE A 134 -3.76 -3.41 5.70
CA PHE A 134 -3.41 -2.11 5.12
C PHE A 134 -4.33 -1.84 3.91
N ASP A 135 -5.34 -0.99 4.13
CA ASP A 135 -6.39 -0.73 3.15
C ASP A 135 -6.10 0.49 2.28
N ASN A 136 -5.86 0.23 0.99
CA ASN A 136 -5.72 1.25 -0.04
C ASN A 136 -6.98 1.37 -0.93
N VAL A 137 -7.96 0.48 -0.79
CA VAL A 137 -9.01 0.27 -1.81
C VAL A 137 -10.41 0.56 -1.30
N GLY A 138 -10.78 0.07 -0.12
CA GLY A 138 -12.16 0.12 0.37
C GLY A 138 -13.12 -0.88 -0.31
N GLY A 139 -14.41 -0.72 -0.08
CA GLY A 139 -15.48 -1.46 -0.72
C GLY A 139 -15.43 -2.98 -0.52
N PRO A 140 -15.82 -3.79 -1.54
CA PRO A 140 -15.94 -5.24 -1.39
C PRO A 140 -14.67 -5.97 -0.96
N ILE A 141 -13.49 -5.44 -1.31
CA ILE A 141 -12.22 -6.04 -0.87
C ILE A 141 -12.06 -5.89 0.65
N THR A 142 -12.38 -4.72 1.18
CA THR A 142 -12.34 -4.47 2.61
C THR A 142 -13.35 -5.33 3.36
N GLU A 143 -14.57 -5.46 2.85
CA GLU A 143 -15.59 -6.34 3.43
C GLU A 143 -15.10 -7.79 3.52
N ALA A 144 -14.51 -8.30 2.44
CA ALA A 144 -13.97 -9.66 2.41
C ALA A 144 -12.82 -9.86 3.41
N VAL A 145 -11.91 -8.87 3.56
CA VAL A 145 -10.82 -8.97 4.53
C VAL A 145 -11.34 -8.92 5.97
N MET A 146 -12.36 -8.11 6.25
CA MET A 146 -12.94 -7.99 7.59
C MET A 146 -13.55 -9.28 8.11
N GLU A 147 -14.01 -10.19 7.24
CA GLU A 147 -14.51 -11.51 7.63
C GLU A 147 -13.40 -12.44 8.20
N HIS A 148 -12.13 -12.11 7.93
CA HIS A 148 -10.96 -12.91 8.32
C HIS A 148 -10.06 -12.23 9.35
N LEU A 149 -10.49 -11.13 9.98
CA LEU A 149 -9.69 -10.45 10.98
C LEU A 149 -9.45 -11.32 12.21
N ALA A 150 -8.21 -11.40 12.65
CA ALA A 150 -7.84 -12.04 13.90
C ALA A 150 -8.29 -11.20 15.11
N MET A 151 -8.29 -11.82 16.29
CA MET A 151 -8.57 -11.10 17.53
C MET A 151 -7.52 -10.02 17.78
N TYR A 152 -7.94 -8.82 18.11
CA TYR A 152 -7.06 -7.63 18.27
C TYR A 152 -6.33 -7.19 17.00
N SER A 153 -6.85 -7.55 15.84
CA SER A 153 -6.33 -7.06 14.56
C SER A 153 -6.39 -5.53 14.45
N ARG A 154 -5.58 -4.98 13.57
CA ARG A 154 -5.49 -3.54 13.32
C ARG A 154 -5.66 -3.26 11.82
N THR A 155 -6.50 -2.28 11.51
CA THR A 155 -6.75 -1.86 10.12
C THR A 155 -6.30 -0.42 9.92
N VAL A 156 -5.43 -0.19 8.95
CA VAL A 156 -5.06 1.15 8.47
C VAL A 156 -5.89 1.48 7.24
N ILE A 157 -6.69 2.52 7.32
CA ILE A 157 -7.40 3.07 6.17
C ILE A 157 -6.49 4.13 5.54
N CYS A 158 -5.75 3.73 4.51
CA CYS A 158 -4.86 4.60 3.74
C CYS A 158 -5.61 5.31 2.60
N GLY A 159 -6.52 4.60 1.94
CA GLY A 159 -7.29 5.12 0.82
C GLY A 159 -8.51 4.27 0.50
N ARG A 160 -9.40 4.81 -0.33
CA ARG A 160 -10.63 4.17 -0.78
C ARG A 160 -10.78 4.35 -2.28
N ILE A 161 -9.76 3.91 -3.04
CA ILE A 161 -9.67 4.20 -4.48
C ILE A 161 -10.85 3.62 -5.28
N SER A 162 -11.50 2.56 -4.80
CA SER A 162 -12.71 2.02 -5.41
C SER A 162 -13.89 2.99 -5.40
N GLU A 163 -13.87 4.02 -4.54
CA GLU A 163 -14.98 4.91 -4.29
C GLU A 163 -14.74 6.36 -4.72
N TYR A 164 -13.51 6.72 -5.14
CA TYR A 164 -13.17 8.12 -5.45
C TYR A 164 -13.97 8.75 -6.60
N ASN A 165 -14.56 7.95 -7.47
CA ASN A 165 -15.36 8.42 -8.60
C ASN A 165 -16.87 8.16 -8.42
N GLU A 166 -17.30 7.69 -7.27
CA GLU A 166 -18.70 7.48 -7.00
C GLU A 166 -19.42 8.79 -6.70
N SER A 167 -20.63 8.95 -7.22
CA SER A 167 -21.44 10.16 -7.04
C SER A 167 -22.11 10.21 -5.66
N GLU A 168 -22.28 9.08 -5.01
CA GLU A 168 -22.83 8.94 -3.66
C GLU A 168 -21.90 8.11 -2.79
N PRO A 169 -21.77 8.42 -1.49
CA PRO A 169 -20.97 7.61 -0.59
C PRO A 169 -21.53 6.20 -0.50
N SER A 170 -20.67 5.18 -0.67
CA SER A 170 -21.05 3.81 -0.38
C SER A 170 -21.33 3.62 1.12
N MET A 171 -22.18 2.66 1.46
CA MET A 171 -22.32 2.25 2.86
C MET A 171 -21.00 1.60 3.30
N GLY A 172 -20.56 1.91 4.53
CA GLY A 172 -19.39 1.26 5.11
C GLY A 172 -19.61 -0.24 5.35
N PRO A 173 -18.53 -0.99 5.62
CA PRO A 173 -18.64 -2.41 5.94
C PRO A 173 -19.56 -2.62 7.14
N ARG A 174 -20.31 -3.71 7.11
CA ARG A 174 -21.11 -4.14 8.26
C ARG A 174 -20.16 -4.75 9.28
N ILE A 175 -20.03 -4.10 10.43
CA ILE A 175 -19.26 -4.56 11.58
C ILE A 175 -20.19 -5.32 12.51
#